data_af8f030e3aa9fd6dcae4e2e6288f5e82
#
_entry.id   af8f030e3aa9fd6dcae4e2e6288f5e82
#
_cell.length_a   1.000
_cell.length_b   1.000
_cell.length_c   1.000
_cell.angle_alpha   90.00
_cell.angle_beta   90.00
_cell.angle_gamma   90.00
#
_symmetry.space_group_name_H-M   'P 1'
#
loop_
_entity.id
_entity.type
_entity.pdbx_description
1 polymer ?
#
loop_
_entity_poly.entity_id
_entity_poly.type
_entity_poly.pdbx_seq_one_letter_code
_entity_poly.pdbx_strand_id
1 'polypeptide(L)'
;MSYEEINKQLEPFKLMVFDEGTEDVWATLVLWLNEDYKQNVFDTRLEEGFVGNGYDWNSLAIVFLEEKMPELMEVLSFDSEAGLFSIGSEDVEAVKKFAVGFKAMCNDESEMTDLLSRAILD
;
A
#
# COMPACT_ATOMS: atom_id res chain seq x y z
N MET A 1 4.45 -6.00 19.78
CA MET A 1 3.85 -4.70 19.42
C MET A 1 2.37 -4.89 19.13
N SER A 2 1.50 -4.09 19.74
CA SER A 2 0.07 -4.18 19.50
C SER A 2 -0.29 -3.61 18.12
N TYR A 3 -1.44 -4.00 17.59
CA TYR A 3 -1.92 -3.43 16.33
C TYR A 3 -2.20 -1.93 16.45
N GLU A 4 -2.58 -1.45 17.64
CA GLU A 4 -2.76 -0.01 17.85
C GLU A 4 -1.45 0.75 17.67
N GLU A 5 -0.35 0.23 18.19
CA GLU A 5 0.96 0.86 18.06
C GLU A 5 1.44 0.84 16.62
N ILE A 6 1.23 -0.29 15.93
CA ILE A 6 1.58 -0.41 14.52
C ILE A 6 0.76 0.61 13.71
N ASN A 7 -0.54 0.71 13.96
CA ASN A 7 -1.41 1.61 13.22
C ASN A 7 -1.07 3.08 13.44
N LYS A 8 -0.56 3.45 14.61
CA LYS A 8 -0.08 4.83 14.83
C LYS A 8 1.08 5.16 13.90
N GLN A 9 1.96 4.19 13.68
CA GLN A 9 3.12 4.38 12.81
C GLN A 9 2.72 4.36 11.33
N LEU A 10 1.61 3.70 11.00
CA LEU A 10 1.16 3.53 9.63
C LEU A 10 0.21 4.61 9.14
N GLU A 11 -0.31 5.45 10.05
CA GLU A 11 -1.28 6.49 9.63
C GLU A 11 -0.82 7.24 8.41
N PRO A 12 -1.65 7.48 7.40
CA PRO A 12 -3.11 7.24 7.34
C PRO A 12 -3.52 5.82 6.90
N PHE A 13 -2.58 4.93 6.69
CA PHE A 13 -2.89 3.51 6.42
C PHE A 13 -3.40 2.84 7.68
N LYS A 14 -4.20 1.80 7.51
CA LYS A 14 -4.69 1.00 8.63
C LYS A 14 -4.50 -0.48 8.34
N LEU A 15 -3.88 -1.17 9.29
CA LEU A 15 -3.75 -2.62 9.27
C LEU A 15 -4.89 -3.24 10.07
N MET A 16 -5.62 -4.17 9.46
CA MET A 16 -6.70 -4.90 10.12
C MET A 16 -6.44 -6.40 9.99
N VAL A 17 -6.68 -7.14 11.07
CA VAL A 17 -6.51 -8.58 11.06
C VAL A 17 -7.82 -9.21 11.52
N PHE A 18 -8.33 -10.13 10.71
CA PHE A 18 -9.60 -10.83 10.95
C PHE A 18 -9.32 -12.30 11.24
N ASP A 19 -10.12 -12.88 12.16
CA ASP A 19 -10.07 -14.31 12.48
C ASP A 19 -8.67 -14.79 12.90
N GLU A 20 -7.95 -13.92 13.62
CA GLU A 20 -6.59 -14.23 14.07
C GLU A 20 -6.57 -15.50 14.92
N GLY A 21 -5.57 -16.35 14.65
CA GLY A 21 -5.42 -17.63 15.35
C GLY A 21 -6.26 -18.76 14.79
N THR A 22 -6.95 -18.54 13.67
CA THR A 22 -7.76 -19.57 13.01
C THR A 22 -7.27 -19.80 11.57
N GLU A 23 -7.83 -20.82 10.92
CA GLU A 23 -7.52 -21.11 9.52
C GLU A 23 -8.02 -20.03 8.57
N ASP A 24 -8.99 -19.23 9.02
CA ASP A 24 -9.60 -18.19 8.20
C ASP A 24 -8.94 -16.83 8.39
N VAL A 25 -7.78 -16.78 9.01
CA VAL A 25 -7.06 -15.52 9.28
C VAL A 25 -6.82 -14.74 7.98
N TRP A 26 -7.05 -13.45 8.05
CA TRP A 26 -6.80 -12.54 6.93
C TRP A 26 -6.34 -11.19 7.47
N ALA A 27 -5.22 -10.69 6.96
CA ALA A 27 -4.73 -9.36 7.26
C ALA A 27 -4.87 -8.48 6.03
N THR A 28 -5.24 -7.22 6.21
CA THR A 28 -5.34 -6.27 5.12
C THR A 28 -4.82 -4.92 5.55
N LEU A 29 -4.12 -4.25 4.63
CA LEU A 29 -3.69 -2.87 4.79
C LEU A 29 -4.55 -2.03 3.87
N VAL A 30 -5.20 -1.00 4.43
CA VAL A 30 -6.09 -0.13 3.65
C VAL A 30 -5.67 1.33 3.77
N LEU A 31 -5.97 2.09 2.72
CA LEU A 31 -5.86 3.53 2.70
C LEU A 31 -7.15 4.09 2.09
N TRP A 32 -7.93 4.79 2.91
CA TRP A 32 -9.14 5.45 2.45
C TRP A 32 -8.73 6.73 1.71
N LEU A 33 -9.19 6.88 0.46
CA LEU A 33 -8.77 7.98 -0.39
C LEU A 33 -9.76 9.15 -0.36
N ASN A 34 -10.21 9.49 0.84
CA ASN A 34 -11.09 10.62 1.08
C ASN A 34 -10.33 11.88 1.52
N GLU A 35 -9.00 11.79 1.57
CA GLU A 35 -8.11 12.91 1.87
C GLU A 35 -7.00 12.92 0.81
N ASP A 36 -6.30 14.03 0.68
CA ASP A 36 -5.30 14.21 -0.38
C ASP A 36 -3.91 13.72 0.01
N TYR A 37 -3.84 12.59 0.70
CA TYR A 37 -2.56 12.04 1.14
C TYR A 37 -1.65 11.77 -0.06
N LYS A 38 -0.52 12.44 -0.10
CA LYS A 38 0.51 12.29 -1.16
C LYS A 38 -0.01 12.57 -2.57
N GLN A 39 -1.10 13.33 -2.68
CA GLN A 39 -1.65 13.71 -3.98
C GLN A 39 -0.62 14.41 -4.85
N ASN A 40 0.24 15.25 -4.25
CA ASN A 40 1.29 15.96 -4.97
C ASN A 40 2.25 15.00 -5.71
N VAL A 41 2.46 13.80 -5.19
CA VAL A 41 3.32 12.81 -5.85
C VAL A 41 2.64 12.30 -7.13
N PHE A 42 1.36 11.93 -7.04
CA PHE A 42 0.62 11.46 -8.21
C PHE A 42 0.45 12.55 -9.25
N ASP A 43 0.36 13.82 -8.82
CA ASP A 43 0.25 14.97 -9.72
C ASP A 43 1.46 15.11 -10.64
N THR A 44 2.61 14.53 -10.29
CA THR A 44 3.80 14.56 -11.14
C THR A 44 3.57 13.81 -12.47
N ARG A 45 2.56 12.94 -12.52
CA ARG A 45 2.20 12.20 -13.73
C ARG A 45 0.72 12.38 -14.08
N LEU A 46 0.14 13.49 -13.66
CA LEU A 46 -1.28 13.79 -13.93
C LEU A 46 -1.59 13.78 -15.42
N GLU A 47 -0.71 14.33 -16.24
CA GLU A 47 -0.89 14.38 -17.70
C GLU A 47 -0.94 12.99 -18.34
N GLU A 48 -0.36 12.00 -17.67
CA GLU A 48 -0.37 10.62 -18.15
C GLU A 48 -1.59 9.84 -17.67
N GLY A 49 -2.40 10.44 -16.80
CA GLY A 49 -3.63 9.81 -16.31
C GLY A 49 -3.60 9.36 -14.85
N PHE A 50 -2.50 9.59 -14.14
CA PHE A 50 -2.46 9.28 -12.70
C PHE A 50 -3.21 10.34 -11.92
N VAL A 51 -4.20 9.92 -11.15
CA VAL A 51 -5.04 10.82 -10.36
C VAL A 51 -4.98 10.53 -8.86
N GLY A 52 -4.28 9.45 -8.47
CA GLY A 52 -4.16 9.08 -7.06
C GLY A 52 -5.31 8.23 -6.54
N ASN A 53 -6.03 7.53 -7.42
CA ASN A 53 -7.07 6.61 -6.99
C ASN A 53 -6.47 5.28 -6.52
N GLY A 54 -7.32 4.36 -6.03
CA GLY A 54 -6.87 3.07 -5.51
C GLY A 54 -6.07 2.26 -6.51
N TYR A 55 -6.40 2.35 -7.78
CA TYR A 55 -5.69 1.62 -8.84
C TYR A 55 -4.31 2.22 -9.09
N ASP A 56 -4.18 3.52 -8.97
CA ASP A 56 -2.88 4.20 -9.08
C ASP A 56 -1.97 3.81 -7.92
N TRP A 57 -2.54 3.69 -6.71
CA TRP A 57 -1.80 3.20 -5.55
C TRP A 57 -1.36 1.75 -5.77
N ASN A 58 -2.18 0.91 -6.43
CA ASN A 58 -1.78 -0.45 -6.80
C ASN A 58 -0.55 -0.42 -7.71
N SER A 59 -0.56 0.44 -8.72
CA SER A 59 0.56 0.55 -9.67
C SER A 59 1.85 0.93 -8.94
N LEU A 60 1.78 1.87 -8.01
CA LEU A 60 2.92 2.24 -7.17
C LEU A 60 3.38 1.07 -6.31
N ALA A 61 2.44 0.37 -5.67
CA ALA A 61 2.75 -0.75 -4.80
C ALA A 61 3.41 -1.90 -5.58
N ILE A 62 2.99 -2.13 -6.81
CA ILE A 62 3.59 -3.17 -7.67
C ILE A 62 5.07 -2.85 -7.91
N VAL A 63 5.41 -1.62 -8.28
CA VAL A 63 6.80 -1.20 -8.49
C VAL A 63 7.60 -1.36 -7.19
N PHE A 64 7.02 -0.91 -6.07
CA PHE A 64 7.67 -1.05 -4.76
C PHE A 64 7.98 -2.51 -4.45
N LEU A 65 7.01 -3.40 -4.66
CA LEU A 65 7.20 -4.84 -4.41
C LEU A 65 8.27 -5.42 -5.32
N GLU A 66 8.20 -5.12 -6.62
CA GLU A 66 9.18 -5.65 -7.58
C GLU A 66 10.60 -5.25 -7.25
N GLU A 67 10.80 -4.02 -6.79
CA GLU A 67 12.14 -3.47 -6.54
C GLU A 67 12.65 -3.72 -5.13
N LYS A 68 11.76 -3.75 -4.13
CA LYS A 68 12.16 -3.79 -2.72
C LYS A 68 11.80 -5.09 -2.01
N MET A 69 10.71 -5.74 -2.39
CA MET A 69 10.20 -6.93 -1.70
C MET A 69 9.63 -7.95 -2.70
N PRO A 70 10.42 -8.38 -3.70
CA PRO A 70 9.88 -9.27 -4.74
C PRO A 70 9.35 -10.59 -4.18
N GLU A 71 9.87 -11.04 -3.05
CA GLU A 71 9.41 -12.27 -2.40
C GLU A 71 7.97 -12.20 -1.92
N LEU A 72 7.40 -11.00 -1.78
CA LEU A 72 6.02 -10.83 -1.33
C LEU A 72 5.01 -10.75 -2.47
N MET A 73 5.47 -10.64 -3.73
CA MET A 73 4.60 -10.47 -4.89
C MET A 73 3.53 -11.56 -5.01
N GLU A 74 3.92 -12.81 -4.76
CA GLU A 74 3.00 -13.94 -4.88
C GLU A 74 2.18 -14.18 -3.63
N VAL A 75 2.56 -13.59 -2.52
CA VAL A 75 1.92 -13.78 -1.22
C VAL A 75 0.79 -12.78 -0.98
N LEU A 76 0.93 -11.57 -1.50
CA LEU A 76 -0.03 -10.48 -1.29
C LEU A 76 -1.03 -10.38 -2.44
N SER A 77 -2.26 -9.99 -2.10
CA SER A 77 -3.34 -9.83 -3.08
C SER A 77 -3.93 -8.44 -2.97
N PHE A 78 -4.13 -7.78 -4.11
CA PHE A 78 -4.79 -6.49 -4.17
C PHE A 78 -6.30 -6.64 -4.20
N ASP A 79 -7.01 -5.74 -3.53
CA ASP A 79 -8.47 -5.71 -3.51
C ASP A 79 -8.94 -4.24 -3.45
N SER A 80 -8.35 -3.41 -4.28
CA SER A 80 -8.60 -1.96 -4.28
C SER A 80 -9.82 -1.59 -5.11
N GLU A 81 -10.38 -0.43 -4.77
CA GLU A 81 -11.45 0.21 -5.52
C GLU A 81 -10.98 1.64 -5.86
N ALA A 82 -11.76 2.38 -6.63
CA ALA A 82 -11.37 3.74 -7.00
C ALA A 82 -11.08 4.63 -5.79
N GLY A 83 -11.88 4.48 -4.74
CA GLY A 83 -11.74 5.28 -3.51
C GLY A 83 -10.99 4.59 -2.38
N LEU A 84 -10.36 3.44 -2.63
CA LEU A 84 -9.76 2.64 -1.58
C LEU A 84 -8.57 1.85 -2.13
N PHE A 85 -7.40 2.05 -1.54
CA PHE A 85 -6.27 1.15 -1.75
C PHE A 85 -6.35 0.02 -0.72
N SER A 86 -6.28 -1.23 -1.15
CA SER A 86 -6.34 -2.37 -0.25
C SER A 86 -5.44 -3.49 -0.76
N ILE A 87 -4.63 -4.04 0.16
CA ILE A 87 -3.76 -5.18 -0.12
C ILE A 87 -3.78 -6.09 1.10
N GLY A 88 -3.86 -7.39 0.89
CA GLY A 88 -3.99 -8.33 1.99
C GLY A 88 -3.44 -9.71 1.71
N SER A 89 -3.46 -10.56 2.74
CA SER A 89 -2.98 -11.93 2.67
C SER A 89 -3.42 -12.69 3.93
N GLU A 90 -3.44 -14.01 3.83
CA GLU A 90 -3.55 -14.88 4.99
C GLU A 90 -2.23 -14.88 5.80
N ASP A 91 -1.13 -14.47 5.18
CA ASP A 91 0.16 -14.35 5.86
C ASP A 91 0.25 -12.96 6.51
N VAL A 92 -0.11 -12.90 7.78
CA VAL A 92 -0.14 -11.66 8.56
C VAL A 92 1.22 -10.97 8.59
N GLU A 93 2.28 -11.73 8.76
CA GLU A 93 3.64 -11.16 8.84
C GLU A 93 4.07 -10.54 7.51
N ALA A 94 3.64 -11.13 6.39
CA ALA A 94 3.93 -10.55 5.07
C ALA A 94 3.24 -9.19 4.90
N VAL A 95 1.98 -9.08 5.34
CA VAL A 95 1.24 -7.80 5.28
C VAL A 95 1.90 -6.76 6.17
N LYS A 96 2.31 -7.14 7.38
CA LYS A 96 3.02 -6.24 8.30
C LYS A 96 4.33 -5.73 7.69
N LYS A 97 5.11 -6.64 7.12
CA LYS A 97 6.40 -6.29 6.50
C LYS A 97 6.19 -5.30 5.35
N PHE A 98 5.22 -5.58 4.49
CA PHE A 98 4.85 -4.67 3.41
C PHE A 98 4.43 -3.32 3.98
N ALA A 99 3.54 -3.32 4.97
CA ALA A 99 2.97 -2.09 5.54
C ALA A 99 4.06 -1.16 6.06
N VAL A 100 4.98 -1.69 6.87
CA VAL A 100 6.05 -0.90 7.46
C VAL A 100 6.98 -0.35 6.37
N GLY A 101 7.38 -1.19 5.43
CA GLY A 101 8.28 -0.77 4.35
C GLY A 101 7.64 0.22 3.40
N PHE A 102 6.38 -0.01 3.04
CA PHE A 102 5.65 0.87 2.13
C PHE A 102 5.40 2.24 2.75
N LYS A 103 5.02 2.27 4.03
CA LYS A 103 4.84 3.54 4.75
C LYS A 103 6.16 4.31 4.85
N ALA A 104 7.25 3.63 5.14
CA ALA A 104 8.57 4.27 5.20
C ALA A 104 8.93 4.89 3.85
N MET A 105 8.64 4.19 2.75
CA MET A 105 8.86 4.71 1.40
C MET A 105 7.99 5.95 1.15
N CYS A 106 6.73 5.92 1.56
CA CYS A 106 5.82 7.07 1.39
C CYS A 106 6.27 8.29 2.19
N ASN A 107 7.00 8.09 3.29
CA ASN A 107 7.53 9.19 4.08
C ASN A 107 8.70 9.90 3.38
N ASP A 108 9.29 9.26 2.37
CA ASP A 108 10.35 9.85 1.54
C ASP A 108 9.76 10.16 0.17
N GLU A 109 9.28 11.39 -0.02
CA GLU A 109 8.60 11.77 -1.26
C GLU A 109 9.51 11.68 -2.48
N SER A 110 10.80 11.87 -2.31
CA SER A 110 11.76 11.71 -3.39
C SER A 110 11.79 10.27 -3.91
N GLU A 111 11.86 9.32 -2.99
CA GLU A 111 11.82 7.89 -3.32
C GLU A 111 10.46 7.50 -3.91
N MET A 112 9.39 8.00 -3.30
CA MET A 112 8.03 7.72 -3.77
C MET A 112 7.82 8.21 -5.19
N THR A 113 8.27 9.43 -5.50
CA THR A 113 8.17 10.00 -6.84
C THR A 113 9.02 9.21 -7.83
N ASP A 114 10.20 8.79 -7.42
CA ASP A 114 11.08 7.98 -8.25
C ASP A 114 10.41 6.64 -8.63
N LEU A 115 9.85 5.95 -7.64
CA LEU A 115 9.14 4.68 -7.90
C LEU A 115 7.93 4.90 -8.79
N LEU A 116 7.16 5.95 -8.52
CA LEU A 116 5.98 6.26 -9.34
C LEU A 116 6.35 6.53 -10.80
N SER A 117 7.55 7.09 -11.03
CA SER A 117 8.00 7.37 -12.40
C SER A 117 8.12 6.10 -13.25
N ARG A 118 8.23 4.93 -12.62
CA ARG A 118 8.33 3.64 -13.28
C ARG A 118 7.03 2.83 -13.23
N ALA A 119 6.02 3.35 -12.56
CA ALA A 119 4.73 2.66 -12.47
C ALA A 119 3.99 2.70 -13.80
N ILE A 120 3.24 1.65 -14.07
CA ILE A 120 2.45 1.52 -15.29
C ILE A 120 1.01 1.86 -14.96
N LEU A 121 0.44 2.80 -15.72
CA LEU A 121 -0.96 3.19 -15.54
C LEU A 121 -1.85 2.01 -15.92
N ASP A 122 -2.75 1.69 -15.01
CA ASP A 122 -3.67 0.58 -15.17
C ASP A 122 -4.88 0.97 -16.03
#